data_1aa28d4d44e80ab00e66adab5bf22a1b
#
_entry.id   1aa28d4d44e80ab00e66adab5bf22a1b
#
_cell.length_a   1.000
_cell.length_b   1.000
_cell.length_c   1.000
_cell.angle_alpha   90.00
_cell.angle_beta   90.00
_cell.angle_gamma   90.00
#
_symmetry.space_group_name_H-M   'P 1'
#
loop_
_entity.id
_entity.type
_entity.pdbx_description
1 polymer ?
#
loop_
_entity_poly.entity_id
_entity_poly.type
_entity_poly.pdbx_seq_one_letter_code
_entity_poly.pdbx_strand_id
1 'polypeptide(L)'
;MYEDEAWLNCHPDDLWIFDKLIVAKKLGYICGPVGVDVPKPGKYIVRPCVNIMGMGQGASFEYLTEDTDALTKHNVYTNNHVKLGYFWCEVFEGRHLSVDYKTNPNQRSLKQGLTVEGFRSKNNPLWKFDKWVRINEYVKFPKVLYALQGKYDCINCEFIGDKLIEVHLRPNHDIDDFNEAIPVWNDELIIPPENYIYVEDKDYNRIGFFKR
;
A
#
# COMPACT_ATOMS: atom_id res chain seq x y z
N MET A 1 -10.35 -2.83 12.56
CA MET A 1 -10.70 -3.85 11.53
C MET A 1 -9.40 -4.21 10.82
N TYR A 2 -9.02 -5.47 10.86
CA TYR A 2 -7.85 -5.99 10.14
C TYR A 2 -8.19 -6.25 8.67
N GLU A 3 -7.15 -6.46 7.82
CA GLU A 3 -7.34 -6.71 6.38
C GLU A 3 -8.17 -7.99 6.14
N ASP A 4 -7.92 -9.03 6.93
CA ASP A 4 -8.67 -10.29 6.84
C ASP A 4 -10.16 -10.12 7.14
N GLU A 5 -10.49 -9.29 8.13
CA GLU A 5 -11.90 -8.96 8.44
C GLU A 5 -12.55 -8.18 7.30
N ALA A 6 -11.82 -7.22 6.71
CA ALA A 6 -12.30 -6.48 5.56
C ALA A 6 -12.55 -7.39 4.36
N TRP A 7 -11.66 -8.35 4.11
CA TRP A 7 -11.83 -9.37 3.09
C TRP A 7 -13.07 -10.24 3.33
N LEU A 8 -13.23 -10.77 4.54
CA LEU A 8 -14.35 -11.66 4.88
C LEU A 8 -15.71 -10.94 4.80
N ASN A 9 -15.74 -9.64 5.05
CA ASN A 9 -16.97 -8.82 5.00
C ASN A 9 -17.19 -8.14 3.65
N CYS A 10 -16.30 -8.35 2.67
CA CYS A 10 -16.40 -7.76 1.34
C CYS A 10 -17.47 -8.46 0.51
N HIS A 11 -18.25 -7.67 -0.24
CA HIS A 11 -19.16 -8.23 -1.23
C HIS A 11 -18.33 -8.96 -2.33
N PRO A 12 -18.76 -10.15 -2.79
CA PRO A 12 -18.01 -10.93 -3.80
C PRO A 12 -17.63 -10.14 -5.06
N ASP A 13 -18.51 -9.27 -5.55
CA ASP A 13 -18.27 -8.44 -6.73
C ASP A 13 -17.18 -7.36 -6.51
N ASP A 14 -16.83 -7.06 -5.26
CA ASP A 14 -15.88 -6.03 -4.90
C ASP A 14 -14.51 -6.62 -4.48
N LEU A 15 -14.36 -7.95 -4.42
CA LEU A 15 -13.11 -8.63 -4.05
C LEU A 15 -11.89 -8.25 -4.91
N TRP A 16 -12.13 -7.77 -6.13
CA TRP A 16 -11.07 -7.29 -7.01
C TRP A 16 -10.22 -6.15 -6.42
N ILE A 17 -10.75 -5.43 -5.42
CA ILE A 17 -10.06 -4.35 -4.72
C ILE A 17 -8.77 -4.83 -4.04
N PHE A 18 -8.81 -6.04 -3.50
CA PHE A 18 -7.66 -6.63 -2.78
C PHE A 18 -6.56 -7.13 -3.73
N ASP A 19 -6.83 -7.18 -5.04
CA ASP A 19 -5.84 -7.54 -6.06
C ASP A 19 -5.27 -6.29 -6.72
N LYS A 20 -4.04 -5.93 -6.33
CA LYS A 20 -3.32 -4.74 -6.81
C LYS A 20 -3.06 -4.78 -8.32
N LEU A 21 -2.91 -5.96 -8.93
CA LEU A 21 -2.78 -6.09 -10.38
C LEU A 21 -4.09 -5.72 -11.07
N ILE A 22 -5.22 -6.18 -10.53
CA ILE A 22 -6.55 -5.83 -11.09
C ILE A 22 -6.80 -4.33 -10.93
N VAL A 23 -6.50 -3.76 -9.77
CA VAL A 23 -6.58 -2.31 -9.53
C VAL A 23 -5.73 -1.55 -10.54
N ALA A 24 -4.46 -1.92 -10.72
CA ALA A 24 -3.55 -1.29 -11.67
C ALA A 24 -4.08 -1.37 -13.12
N LYS A 25 -4.60 -2.52 -13.54
CA LYS A 25 -5.22 -2.71 -14.86
C LYS A 25 -6.46 -1.82 -15.07
N LYS A 26 -7.33 -1.72 -14.06
CA LYS A 26 -8.51 -0.84 -14.11
C LYS A 26 -8.14 0.65 -14.20
N LEU A 27 -6.98 1.03 -13.69
CA LEU A 27 -6.43 2.39 -13.79
C LEU A 27 -5.67 2.64 -15.10
N GLY A 28 -5.47 1.63 -15.93
CA GLY A 28 -4.75 1.73 -17.21
C GLY A 28 -3.24 1.85 -17.06
N TYR A 29 -2.68 1.40 -15.94
CA TYR A 29 -1.23 1.41 -15.73
C TYR A 29 -0.53 0.34 -16.58
N ILE A 30 0.72 0.59 -16.92
CA ILE A 30 1.59 -0.39 -17.58
C ILE A 30 1.98 -1.44 -16.55
N CYS A 31 1.32 -2.60 -16.60
CA CYS A 31 1.51 -3.67 -15.62
C CYS A 31 1.15 -5.04 -16.21
N GLY A 32 1.73 -6.08 -15.63
CA GLY A 32 1.44 -7.48 -15.99
C GLY A 32 1.83 -8.45 -14.88
N PRO A 33 1.28 -9.67 -14.88
CA PRO A 33 1.73 -10.68 -13.95
C PRO A 33 3.20 -11.07 -14.21
N VAL A 34 3.88 -11.52 -13.18
CA VAL A 34 5.23 -12.10 -13.35
C VAL A 34 5.16 -13.28 -14.31
N GLY A 35 6.10 -13.36 -15.26
CA GLY A 35 6.12 -14.34 -16.35
C GLY A 35 5.52 -13.83 -17.67
N VAL A 36 4.99 -12.60 -17.69
CA VAL A 36 4.56 -11.92 -18.92
C VAL A 36 5.55 -10.80 -19.24
N ASP A 37 5.90 -10.65 -20.51
CA ASP A 37 6.87 -9.67 -20.99
C ASP A 37 6.49 -8.24 -20.62
N VAL A 38 7.50 -7.44 -20.31
CA VAL A 38 7.36 -5.98 -20.21
C VAL A 38 7.36 -5.37 -21.62
N PRO A 39 6.65 -4.26 -21.84
CA PRO A 39 6.54 -3.64 -23.17
C PRO A 39 7.86 -3.00 -23.65
N LYS A 40 8.77 -2.73 -22.74
CA LYS A 40 10.12 -2.21 -23.03
C LYS A 40 11.06 -2.48 -21.85
N PRO A 41 12.36 -2.63 -22.08
CA PRO A 41 13.31 -2.71 -20.99
C PRO A 41 13.27 -1.48 -20.09
N GLY A 42 13.35 -1.69 -18.77
CA GLY A 42 13.27 -0.59 -17.82
C GLY A 42 13.18 -1.01 -16.37
N LYS A 43 13.12 0.01 -15.50
CA LYS A 43 12.89 -0.17 -14.07
C LYS A 43 11.40 -0.30 -13.80
N TYR A 44 11.03 -1.37 -13.14
CA TYR A 44 9.66 -1.67 -12.70
C TYR A 44 9.63 -1.95 -11.21
N ILE A 45 8.46 -1.80 -10.60
CA ILE A 45 8.20 -2.34 -9.28
C ILE A 45 7.61 -3.74 -9.43
N VAL A 46 8.18 -4.71 -8.71
CA VAL A 46 7.65 -6.08 -8.62
C VAL A 46 7.13 -6.28 -7.20
N ARG A 47 5.86 -6.66 -7.07
CA ARG A 47 5.20 -6.79 -5.77
C ARG A 47 4.10 -7.85 -5.78
N PRO A 48 3.71 -8.40 -4.59
CA PRO A 48 2.60 -9.34 -4.52
C PRO A 48 1.28 -8.71 -4.98
N CYS A 49 0.44 -9.51 -5.64
CA CYS A 49 -0.90 -9.07 -6.07
C CYS A 49 -1.80 -8.76 -4.88
N VAL A 50 -1.68 -9.53 -3.79
CA VAL A 50 -2.47 -9.33 -2.55
C VAL A 50 -1.56 -9.13 -1.35
N ASN A 51 -2.07 -8.50 -0.29
CA ASN A 51 -1.34 -8.28 0.96
C ASN A 51 -1.32 -9.55 1.81
N ILE A 52 -0.46 -10.51 1.48
CA ILE A 52 -0.33 -11.75 2.24
C ILE A 52 0.46 -11.52 3.55
N MET A 53 1.40 -10.57 3.54
CA MET A 53 2.35 -10.35 4.63
C MET A 53 2.25 -8.95 5.26
N GLY A 54 1.30 -8.13 4.84
CA GLY A 54 1.17 -6.74 5.31
C GLY A 54 2.29 -5.80 4.84
N MET A 55 2.14 -4.50 5.12
CA MET A 55 3.13 -3.42 4.99
C MET A 55 3.94 -3.38 3.67
N GLY A 56 3.38 -3.86 2.54
CA GLY A 56 4.10 -3.84 1.25
C GLY A 56 5.33 -4.74 1.19
N GLN A 57 5.43 -5.74 2.07
CA GLN A 57 6.53 -6.68 2.07
C GLN A 57 6.59 -7.49 0.78
N GLY A 58 7.80 -7.85 0.37
CA GLY A 58 8.05 -8.55 -0.88
C GLY A 58 8.08 -7.64 -2.12
N ALA A 59 7.81 -6.33 -1.98
CA ALA A 59 7.99 -5.39 -3.08
C ALA A 59 9.46 -5.04 -3.29
N SER A 60 9.89 -4.98 -4.55
CA SER A 60 11.25 -4.60 -4.95
C SER A 60 11.23 -3.83 -6.27
N PHE A 61 12.25 -2.97 -6.48
CA PHE A 61 12.52 -2.42 -7.79
C PHE A 61 13.42 -3.37 -8.56
N GLU A 62 12.99 -3.72 -9.78
CA GLU A 62 13.70 -4.62 -10.67
C GLU A 62 13.92 -3.95 -12.03
N TYR A 63 15.06 -4.22 -12.66
CA TYR A 63 15.28 -3.87 -14.07
C TYR A 63 14.86 -5.06 -14.93
N LEU A 64 13.75 -4.91 -15.65
CA LEU A 64 13.18 -5.96 -16.48
C LEU A 64 13.48 -5.70 -17.96
N THR A 65 13.64 -6.78 -18.72
CA THR A 65 13.86 -6.75 -20.17
C THR A 65 12.66 -7.36 -20.90
N GLU A 66 12.61 -7.25 -22.22
CA GLU A 66 11.55 -7.84 -23.06
C GLU A 66 11.63 -9.38 -23.10
N ASP A 67 12.68 -9.98 -22.53
CA ASP A 67 12.87 -11.42 -22.49
C ASP A 67 12.23 -12.00 -21.23
N THR A 68 11.11 -12.70 -21.40
CA THR A 68 10.42 -13.45 -20.31
C THR A 68 11.33 -14.45 -19.63
N ASP A 69 12.34 -14.96 -20.34
CA ASP A 69 13.37 -15.82 -19.74
C ASP A 69 14.18 -15.09 -18.67
N ALA A 70 14.35 -13.78 -18.77
CA ALA A 70 14.99 -12.98 -17.72
C ALA A 70 14.11 -12.86 -16.47
N LEU A 71 12.79 -12.71 -16.62
CA LEU A 71 11.84 -12.74 -15.52
C LEU A 71 11.74 -14.13 -14.86
N THR A 72 11.74 -15.18 -15.69
CA THR A 72 11.69 -16.56 -15.19
C THR A 72 13.03 -17.02 -14.62
N LYS A 73 14.16 -16.65 -15.20
CA LYS A 73 15.49 -17.15 -14.79
C LYS A 73 16.18 -16.31 -13.72
N HIS A 74 15.94 -15.00 -13.65
CA HIS A 74 16.64 -14.12 -12.70
C HIS A 74 15.78 -13.57 -11.58
N ASN A 75 14.53 -13.21 -11.84
CA ASN A 75 13.71 -12.45 -10.88
C ASN A 75 12.52 -13.25 -10.31
N VAL A 76 12.11 -14.31 -10.98
CA VAL A 76 11.06 -15.23 -10.47
C VAL A 76 11.65 -16.19 -9.45
N TYR A 77 12.96 -16.43 -9.50
CA TYR A 77 13.69 -17.33 -8.60
C TYR A 77 14.63 -16.56 -7.65
N THR A 78 14.11 -15.76 -6.74
CA THR A 78 14.90 -15.40 -5.57
C THR A 78 14.93 -16.58 -4.61
N ASN A 79 16.12 -17.10 -4.34
CA ASN A 79 16.35 -18.25 -3.44
C ASN A 79 15.63 -19.55 -3.86
N ASN A 80 15.60 -19.87 -5.15
CA ASN A 80 14.95 -21.05 -5.71
C ASN A 80 13.42 -21.10 -5.61
N HIS A 81 12.74 -19.98 -5.33
CA HIS A 81 11.29 -19.93 -5.30
C HIS A 81 10.74 -19.03 -6.41
N VAL A 82 9.77 -19.55 -7.15
CA VAL A 82 9.01 -18.78 -8.15
C VAL A 82 8.16 -17.75 -7.44
N LYS A 83 8.21 -16.48 -7.82
CA LYS A 83 7.34 -15.41 -7.29
C LYS A 83 5.91 -15.52 -7.85
N LEU A 84 5.25 -16.64 -7.61
CA LEU A 84 3.84 -16.82 -7.96
C LEU A 84 2.97 -15.81 -7.19
N GLY A 85 1.95 -15.25 -7.84
CA GLY A 85 1.09 -14.25 -7.26
C GLY A 85 1.72 -12.85 -7.17
N TYR A 86 2.82 -12.62 -7.88
CA TYR A 86 3.43 -11.30 -8.06
C TYR A 86 3.10 -10.71 -9.43
N PHE A 87 3.22 -9.39 -9.51
CA PHE A 87 3.11 -8.65 -10.75
C PHE A 87 4.15 -7.54 -10.82
N TRP A 88 4.47 -7.12 -12.03
CA TRP A 88 5.27 -5.94 -12.29
C TRP A 88 4.37 -4.76 -12.69
N CYS A 89 4.79 -3.56 -12.33
CA CYS A 89 4.12 -2.32 -12.70
C CYS A 89 5.16 -1.22 -12.96
N GLU A 90 4.80 -0.26 -13.79
CA GLU A 90 5.60 0.95 -13.97
C GLU A 90 5.88 1.64 -12.64
N VAL A 91 7.02 2.31 -12.53
CA VAL A 91 7.42 3.02 -11.30
C VAL A 91 6.78 4.40 -11.30
N PHE A 92 6.13 4.72 -10.18
CA PHE A 92 5.59 6.04 -9.91
C PHE A 92 6.52 6.85 -9.02
N GLU A 93 6.51 8.17 -9.19
CA GLU A 93 7.29 9.11 -8.40
C GLU A 93 6.35 10.10 -7.69
N GLY A 94 6.80 10.60 -6.54
CA GLY A 94 6.07 11.58 -5.76
C GLY A 94 5.95 11.19 -4.29
N ARG A 95 5.10 11.94 -3.58
CA ARG A 95 4.80 11.72 -2.16
C ARG A 95 4.00 10.43 -1.99
N HIS A 96 4.27 9.70 -0.92
CA HIS A 96 3.45 8.55 -0.53
C HIS A 96 2.36 9.04 0.42
N LEU A 97 1.12 8.94 -0.01
CA LEU A 97 -0.04 9.34 0.79
C LEU A 97 -0.91 8.14 1.11
N SER A 98 -1.44 8.09 2.33
CA SER A 98 -2.54 7.22 2.71
C SER A 98 -3.72 8.07 3.14
N VAL A 99 -4.89 7.84 2.53
CA VAL A 99 -6.07 8.72 2.65
C VAL A 99 -7.30 7.89 2.96
N ASP A 100 -7.95 8.21 4.06
CA ASP A 100 -9.26 7.64 4.42
C ASP A 100 -10.39 8.43 3.78
N TYR A 101 -11.31 7.72 3.16
CA TYR A 101 -12.57 8.26 2.69
C TYR A 101 -13.71 7.60 3.44
N LYS A 102 -14.34 8.37 4.35
CA LYS A 102 -15.53 7.93 5.08
C LYS A 102 -16.74 8.05 4.16
N THR A 103 -17.47 6.98 4.02
CA THR A 103 -18.69 6.95 3.24
C THR A 103 -19.90 6.75 4.15
N ASN A 104 -21.04 7.30 3.76
CA ASN A 104 -22.29 7.08 4.49
C ASN A 104 -23.27 6.32 3.59
N PRO A 105 -23.56 5.05 3.91
CA PRO A 105 -24.48 4.23 3.11
C PRO A 105 -25.86 4.86 2.95
N ASN A 106 -26.34 5.56 3.98
CA ASN A 106 -27.67 6.16 3.98
C ASN A 106 -27.77 7.46 3.15
N GLN A 107 -26.65 8.13 2.92
CA GLN A 107 -26.62 9.46 2.28
C GLN A 107 -25.87 9.46 0.96
N ARG A 108 -25.20 8.37 0.59
CA ARG A 108 -24.25 8.29 -0.53
C ARG A 108 -23.24 9.44 -0.51
N SER A 109 -22.97 9.98 0.68
CA SER A 109 -22.01 11.04 0.88
C SER A 109 -20.62 10.45 1.08
N LEU A 110 -19.62 11.19 0.63
CA LEU A 110 -18.22 10.88 0.79
C LEU A 110 -17.54 12.07 1.47
N LYS A 111 -16.82 11.80 2.55
CA LYS A 111 -16.02 12.80 3.25
C LYS A 111 -14.59 12.27 3.39
N GLN A 112 -13.61 13.05 2.97
CA GLN A 112 -12.23 12.74 3.30
C GLN A 112 -12.06 12.80 4.82
N GLY A 113 -11.44 11.75 5.36
CA GLY A 113 -11.08 11.61 6.76
C GLY A 113 -9.61 11.94 6.99
N LEU A 114 -8.89 10.98 7.59
CA LEU A 114 -7.45 11.08 7.81
C LEU A 114 -6.69 11.12 6.50
N THR A 115 -5.69 11.99 6.43
CA THR A 115 -4.69 11.98 5.35
C THR A 115 -3.31 12.03 5.97
N VAL A 116 -2.46 11.10 5.60
CA VAL A 116 -1.09 11.01 6.09
C VAL A 116 -0.09 10.87 4.96
N GLU A 117 1.08 11.48 5.16
CA GLU A 117 2.23 11.37 4.27
C GLU A 117 3.30 10.49 4.91
N GLY A 118 3.75 9.48 4.16
CA GLY A 118 4.84 8.59 4.54
C GLY A 118 6.18 9.11 4.04
N PHE A 119 7.16 9.16 4.93
CA PHE A 119 8.54 9.53 4.62
C PHE A 119 9.42 8.29 4.73
N ARG A 120 10.26 8.08 3.73
CA ARG A 120 11.14 6.93 3.66
C ARG A 120 12.50 7.33 3.10
N SER A 121 13.56 6.96 3.81
CA SER A 121 14.93 7.12 3.34
C SER A 121 15.20 6.26 2.12
N LYS A 122 16.01 6.77 1.19
CA LYS A 122 16.32 6.07 -0.08
C LYS A 122 16.94 4.69 0.10
N ASN A 123 17.66 4.49 1.21
CA ASN A 123 18.35 3.22 1.51
C ASN A 123 17.46 2.21 2.24
N ASN A 124 16.28 2.62 2.70
CA ASN A 124 15.36 1.72 3.37
C ASN A 124 14.61 0.83 2.35
N PRO A 125 14.28 -0.42 2.74
CA PRO A 125 13.33 -1.23 1.99
C PRO A 125 12.02 -0.49 1.75
N LEU A 126 11.27 -0.89 0.73
CA LEU A 126 10.03 -0.20 0.34
C LEU A 126 8.97 -0.15 1.45
N TRP A 127 8.99 -1.11 2.36
CA TRP A 127 8.08 -1.23 3.49
C TRP A 127 8.52 -0.48 4.75
N LYS A 128 9.83 -0.12 4.87
CA LYS A 128 10.38 0.53 6.08
C LYS A 128 10.30 2.05 5.95
N PHE A 129 9.23 2.64 6.44
CA PHE A 129 9.08 4.09 6.55
C PHE A 129 9.82 4.62 7.77
N ASP A 130 10.37 5.84 7.67
CA ASP A 130 11.00 6.55 8.77
C ASP A 130 9.94 7.21 9.66
N LYS A 131 8.87 7.73 9.05
CA LYS A 131 7.75 8.35 9.77
C LYS A 131 6.53 8.55 8.88
N TRP A 132 5.40 8.73 9.54
CA TRP A 132 4.14 9.16 8.96
C TRP A 132 3.71 10.48 9.60
N VAL A 133 3.19 11.40 8.82
CA VAL A 133 2.76 12.73 9.28
C VAL A 133 1.36 13.00 8.78
N ARG A 134 0.45 13.39 9.69
CA ARG A 134 -0.87 13.86 9.33
C ARG A 134 -0.76 15.18 8.58
N ILE A 135 -1.46 15.28 7.47
CA ILE A 135 -1.51 16.50 6.66
C ILE A 135 -2.96 16.91 6.42
N ASN A 136 -3.16 18.22 6.22
CA ASN A 136 -4.48 18.76 5.88
C ASN A 136 -4.50 19.13 4.40
N GLU A 137 -4.59 18.11 3.55
CA GLU A 137 -4.63 18.25 2.10
C GLU A 137 -5.81 17.47 1.54
N TYR A 138 -6.52 18.09 0.60
CA TYR A 138 -7.61 17.41 -0.11
C TYR A 138 -7.06 16.55 -1.24
N VAL A 139 -7.36 15.25 -1.19
CA VAL A 139 -7.05 14.28 -2.25
C VAL A 139 -8.35 13.79 -2.85
N LYS A 140 -8.48 13.92 -4.17
CA LYS A 140 -9.71 13.54 -4.86
C LYS A 140 -9.94 12.03 -4.81
N PHE A 141 -11.14 11.61 -4.42
CA PHE A 141 -11.53 10.19 -4.46
C PHE A 141 -11.43 9.60 -5.88
N PRO A 142 -10.77 8.44 -6.06
CA PRO A 142 -10.55 7.85 -7.38
C PRO A 142 -11.85 7.46 -8.08
N LYS A 143 -12.01 7.85 -9.34
CA LYS A 143 -13.22 7.53 -10.11
C LYS A 143 -13.50 6.03 -10.25
N VAL A 144 -12.43 5.22 -10.33
CA VAL A 144 -12.53 3.76 -10.44
C VAL A 144 -13.25 3.12 -9.24
N LEU A 145 -13.27 3.82 -8.09
CA LEU A 145 -13.89 3.38 -6.84
C LEU A 145 -15.30 3.93 -6.60
N TYR A 146 -15.87 4.71 -7.52
CA TYR A 146 -17.19 5.33 -7.31
C TYR A 146 -18.30 4.30 -7.04
N ALA A 147 -18.19 3.10 -7.60
CA ALA A 147 -19.16 2.02 -7.37
C ALA A 147 -19.15 1.47 -5.93
N LEU A 148 -18.10 1.76 -5.15
CA LEU A 148 -17.97 1.33 -3.76
C LEU A 148 -18.52 2.37 -2.78
N GLN A 149 -18.79 3.58 -3.25
CA GLN A 149 -19.26 4.67 -2.44
C GLN A 149 -20.61 4.35 -1.79
N GLY A 150 -20.66 4.39 -0.46
CA GLY A 150 -21.84 4.02 0.31
C GLY A 150 -22.04 2.51 0.52
N LYS A 151 -21.13 1.64 0.07
CA LYS A 151 -21.15 0.22 0.39
C LYS A 151 -20.35 -0.12 1.64
N TYR A 152 -19.29 0.63 1.92
CA TYR A 152 -18.35 0.42 3.02
C TYR A 152 -18.22 1.70 3.84
N ASP A 153 -18.05 1.59 5.14
CA ASP A 153 -17.96 2.76 6.05
C ASP A 153 -16.70 3.60 5.79
N CYS A 154 -15.63 2.95 5.42
CA CYS A 154 -14.36 3.59 5.08
C CYS A 154 -13.66 2.87 3.93
N ILE A 155 -13.08 3.67 3.04
CA ILE A 155 -12.19 3.20 1.97
C ILE A 155 -10.87 3.95 2.16
N ASN A 156 -9.82 3.23 2.53
CA ASN A 156 -8.47 3.79 2.55
C ASN A 156 -7.81 3.59 1.20
N CYS A 157 -7.13 4.62 0.72
CA CYS A 157 -6.42 4.63 -0.55
C CYS A 157 -4.98 5.06 -0.35
N GLU A 158 -4.04 4.30 -0.91
CA GLU A 158 -2.64 4.68 -0.95
C GLU A 158 -2.24 5.20 -2.32
N PHE A 159 -1.44 6.28 -2.32
CA PHE A 159 -1.00 6.96 -3.54
C PHE A 159 0.51 7.15 -3.55
N ILE A 160 1.08 7.17 -4.75
CA ILE A 160 2.41 7.76 -5.02
C ILE A 160 2.20 8.88 -6.03
N GLY A 161 2.44 10.13 -5.60
CA GLY A 161 2.03 11.30 -6.37
C GLY A 161 0.51 11.34 -6.54
N ASP A 162 0.04 11.31 -7.79
CA ASP A 162 -1.38 11.25 -8.17
C ASP A 162 -1.87 9.82 -8.49
N LYS A 163 -1.02 8.81 -8.37
CA LYS A 163 -1.30 7.44 -8.75
C LYS A 163 -1.78 6.59 -7.57
N LEU A 164 -3.00 6.09 -7.68
CA LEU A 164 -3.55 5.11 -6.73
C LEU A 164 -2.79 3.79 -6.86
N ILE A 165 -2.21 3.31 -5.76
CA ILE A 165 -1.39 2.09 -5.77
C ILE A 165 -2.00 0.95 -4.96
N GLU A 166 -2.86 1.25 -3.99
CA GLU A 166 -3.47 0.26 -3.11
C GLU A 166 -4.80 0.78 -2.56
N VAL A 167 -5.72 -0.13 -2.26
CA VAL A 167 -7.03 0.18 -1.68
C VAL A 167 -7.33 -0.81 -0.57
N HIS A 168 -7.84 -0.30 0.54
CA HIS A 168 -8.32 -1.11 1.67
C HIS A 168 -9.76 -0.73 2.01
N LEU A 169 -10.57 -1.71 2.34
CA LEU A 169 -11.97 -1.48 2.78
C LEU A 169 -12.05 -1.33 4.31
N ARG A 170 -11.09 -0.61 4.86
CA ARG A 170 -10.94 -0.29 6.29
C ARG A 170 -10.22 1.05 6.45
N PRO A 171 -10.30 1.69 7.62
CA PRO A 171 -9.50 2.90 7.89
C PRO A 171 -8.02 2.56 8.07
N ASN A 172 -7.18 3.58 7.91
CA ASN A 172 -5.82 3.55 8.41
C ASN A 172 -5.85 3.62 9.95
N HIS A 173 -5.20 2.69 10.63
CA HIS A 173 -5.18 2.67 12.10
C HIS A 173 -3.92 3.29 12.71
N ASP A 174 -2.87 3.45 11.91
CA ASP A 174 -1.54 3.69 12.45
C ASP A 174 -1.42 5.02 13.20
N ILE A 175 -2.16 6.06 12.76
CA ILE A 175 -2.07 7.40 13.35
C ILE A 175 -3.41 8.10 13.59
N ASP A 176 -4.44 7.35 13.96
CA ASP A 176 -5.81 7.89 14.15
C ASP A 176 -5.84 9.09 15.12
N ASP A 177 -5.16 8.99 16.26
CA ASP A 177 -5.20 9.98 17.35
C ASP A 177 -3.94 10.86 17.44
N PHE A 178 -3.02 10.79 16.47
CA PHE A 178 -1.73 11.46 16.53
C PHE A 178 -1.44 12.28 15.27
N ASN A 179 -0.55 13.26 15.39
CA ASN A 179 -0.13 14.07 14.26
C ASN A 179 1.09 13.51 13.54
N GLU A 180 1.93 12.78 14.26
CA GLU A 180 3.14 12.15 13.72
C GLU A 180 3.35 10.79 14.40
N ALA A 181 3.74 9.79 13.60
CA ALA A 181 4.05 8.45 14.06
C ALA A 181 5.37 7.97 13.43
N ILE A 182 6.31 7.55 14.28
CA ILE A 182 7.59 6.97 13.88
C ILE A 182 7.50 5.47 14.17
N PRO A 183 7.50 4.59 13.15
CA PRO A 183 7.50 3.14 13.37
C PRO A 183 8.74 2.71 14.14
N VAL A 184 8.57 1.79 15.09
CA VAL A 184 9.66 1.18 15.87
C VAL A 184 9.78 -0.27 15.44
N TRP A 185 10.98 -0.65 15.01
CA TRP A 185 11.24 -1.98 14.47
C TRP A 185 11.88 -2.88 15.52
N ASN A 186 11.74 -4.20 15.36
CA ASN A 186 12.19 -5.20 16.33
C ASN A 186 13.71 -5.24 16.58
N ASP A 187 14.50 -4.61 15.70
CA ASP A 187 15.94 -4.44 15.80
C ASP A 187 16.36 -3.09 16.41
N GLU A 188 15.39 -2.26 16.83
CA GLU A 188 15.62 -0.92 17.35
C GLU A 188 15.37 -0.83 18.86
N LEU A 189 16.06 0.10 19.52
CA LEU A 189 15.82 0.37 20.94
C LEU A 189 14.54 1.20 21.13
N ILE A 190 13.73 0.84 22.13
CA ILE A 190 12.53 1.60 22.49
C ILE A 190 12.92 2.81 23.36
N ILE A 191 13.48 3.84 22.73
CA ILE A 191 13.82 5.11 23.37
C ILE A 191 13.02 6.22 22.69
N PRO A 192 11.88 6.66 23.27
CA PRO A 192 11.06 7.69 22.65
C PRO A 192 11.86 9.01 22.51
N PRO A 193 11.78 9.68 21.35
CA PRO A 193 12.25 11.04 21.23
C PRO A 193 11.49 11.98 22.18
N GLU A 194 12.06 13.14 22.44
CA GLU A 194 11.40 14.16 23.28
C GLU A 194 10.00 14.50 22.74
N ASN A 195 9.02 14.55 23.63
CA ASN A 195 7.59 14.80 23.33
C ASN A 195 6.87 13.69 22.53
N TYR A 196 7.44 12.47 22.48
CA TYR A 196 6.77 11.31 21.94
C TYR A 196 6.40 10.31 23.04
N ILE A 197 5.31 9.59 22.81
CA ILE A 197 4.93 8.42 23.62
C ILE A 197 5.14 7.16 22.79
N TYR A 198 5.55 6.08 23.45
CA TYR A 198 5.56 4.76 22.82
C TYR A 198 4.19 4.11 22.91
N VAL A 199 3.70 3.61 21.78
CA VAL A 199 2.47 2.82 21.70
C VAL A 199 2.83 1.49 21.06
N GLU A 200 2.61 0.40 21.79
CA GLU A 200 2.81 -0.95 21.27
C GLU A 200 1.77 -1.24 20.18
N ASP A 201 2.24 -1.65 19.01
CA ASP A 201 1.42 -2.03 17.87
C ASP A 201 2.23 -3.00 17.00
N LYS A 202 2.08 -4.29 17.30
CA LYS A 202 2.85 -5.35 16.64
C LYS A 202 2.23 -5.71 15.31
N ASP A 203 3.01 -5.50 14.25
CA ASP A 203 2.68 -5.95 12.91
C ASP A 203 3.97 -6.38 12.20
N TYR A 204 4.14 -7.67 12.01
CA TYR A 204 5.32 -8.28 11.43
C TYR A 204 6.62 -7.92 12.19
N ASN A 205 7.51 -7.10 11.59
CA ASN A 205 8.76 -6.65 12.22
C ASN A 205 8.61 -5.32 12.98
N ARG A 206 7.44 -4.67 12.89
CA ARG A 206 7.14 -3.49 13.68
C ARG A 206 6.65 -3.91 15.06
N ILE A 207 7.21 -3.28 16.10
CA ILE A 207 6.83 -3.55 17.49
C ILE A 207 5.96 -2.44 18.07
N GLY A 208 5.87 -1.29 17.43
CA GLY A 208 5.05 -0.17 17.85
C GLY A 208 5.36 1.11 17.10
N PHE A 209 4.93 2.21 17.70
CA PHE A 209 5.19 3.56 17.21
C PHE A 209 5.62 4.50 18.35
N PHE A 210 6.48 5.46 18.04
CA PHE A 210 6.56 6.70 18.79
C PHE A 210 5.57 7.69 18.18
N LYS A 211 4.59 8.16 18.96
CA LYS A 211 3.50 9.02 18.50
C LYS A 211 3.46 10.34 19.25
N ARG A 212 3.11 11.44 18.53
CA ARG A 212 2.87 12.76 19.13
C ARG A 212 1.74 13.54 18.45
#